data_f63df003b0235e86e3d744ba9685a7dc
#
_entry.id   f63df003b0235e86e3d744ba9685a7dc
#
_cell.length_a   1.000
_cell.length_b   1.000
_cell.length_c   1.000
_cell.angle_alpha   90.00
_cell.angle_beta   90.00
_cell.angle_gamma   90.00
#
_symmetry.space_group_name_H-M   'P 1'
#
loop_
_entity.id
_entity.type
_entity.pdbx_description
1 polymer ?
#
loop_
_entity_poly.entity_id
_entity_poly.type
_entity_poly.pdbx_seq_one_letter_code
_entity_poly.pdbx_strand_id
1 'polypeptide(L)'
;MLFALLLSVALTLAGCASPRLPVTPTSVPLNAGNVNLVFVISEDLDYNASADIDANTANLTGQGLHRSLLMASFLKKSILGNNNVNGIYALEPMTHLQTASNYPDMVPLQTIQQFAMLNKDTLQFNPAGATLYTAKSFHINVSYAVGQTISGVAPPLFNCESCQGIDFSNQGGDNNSLLSDLVKEDVPGYYVFSAPWETTLNMMTVLNQTNGYNLSLPSSYSGPKKIYAITITPSGGASLATYDSNITPQSTYPGLTPEPSVSASCEATPFHYSASPAKPPVTNTNETLYLIRHAEAHPVPSWENGNYVAQGQWRALALPQALRGKISPDQVYSIDPAQAGASGYFDWSYVRPSLTIEPYAIANNLPYRLVSDFQLNDVSTVTQNTIDFFFNDPQFSNHKILLGWEHLHFPPLVSALLKSYGSSQTAPAWASGDYDSIWTIRLDSAGNLTVDNSICEGIDSAKLPDTAPQF
;
A
#
# COMPACT_ATOMS: atom_id res chain seq x y z
N MET A 1 -30.15 33.40 -76.69
CA MET A 1 -29.89 34.12 -75.43
C MET A 1 -29.57 33.10 -74.34
N LEU A 2 -28.27 32.89 -74.07
CA LEU A 2 -27.79 31.94 -73.08
C LEU A 2 -27.25 32.75 -71.88
N PHE A 3 -27.88 32.61 -70.76
CA PHE A 3 -27.37 33.17 -69.48
C PHE A 3 -26.49 32.12 -68.79
N ALA A 4 -25.21 32.41 -68.67
CA ALA A 4 -24.26 31.61 -67.86
C ALA A 4 -24.27 32.09 -66.40
N LEU A 5 -24.59 31.22 -65.50
CA LEU A 5 -24.55 31.44 -64.02
C LEU A 5 -23.18 31.02 -63.51
N LEU A 6 -22.35 31.94 -63.09
CA LEU A 6 -21.08 31.71 -62.42
C LEU A 6 -21.36 31.49 -60.94
N LEU A 7 -21.08 30.24 -60.45
CA LEU A 7 -21.16 29.89 -59.06
C LEU A 7 -19.74 30.03 -58.45
N SER A 8 -19.52 31.09 -57.67
CA SER A 8 -18.28 31.25 -56.89
C SER A 8 -18.36 30.47 -55.62
N VAL A 9 -17.53 29.44 -55.56
CA VAL A 9 -17.31 28.65 -54.31
C VAL A 9 -16.25 29.35 -53.44
N ALA A 10 -16.68 29.92 -52.31
CA ALA A 10 -15.78 30.45 -51.30
C ALA A 10 -15.27 29.28 -50.43
N LEU A 11 -14.01 28.91 -50.57
CA LEU A 11 -13.32 27.98 -49.65
C LEU A 11 -13.00 28.74 -48.37
N THR A 12 -13.73 28.49 -47.31
CA THR A 12 -13.34 28.88 -45.93
C THR A 12 -12.29 27.91 -45.43
N LEU A 13 -11.04 28.34 -45.40
CA LEU A 13 -9.96 27.65 -44.64
C LEU A 13 -10.27 27.76 -43.16
N ALA A 14 -10.86 26.69 -42.58
CA ALA A 14 -10.90 26.50 -41.13
C ALA A 14 -9.48 26.16 -40.68
N GLY A 15 -8.78 27.14 -40.13
CA GLY A 15 -7.50 26.94 -39.49
C GLY A 15 -7.68 26.01 -38.28
N CYS A 16 -7.12 24.83 -38.35
CA CYS A 16 -6.95 23.96 -37.17
C CYS A 16 -6.07 24.71 -36.17
N ALA A 17 -6.66 25.36 -35.20
CA ALA A 17 -5.95 25.79 -34.01
C ALA A 17 -5.50 24.52 -33.25
N SER A 18 -4.21 24.22 -33.29
CA SER A 18 -3.63 23.18 -32.45
C SER A 18 -4.01 23.48 -31.00
N PRO A 19 -4.54 22.49 -30.24
CA PRO A 19 -4.81 22.71 -28.83
C PRO A 19 -3.50 23.11 -28.15
N ARG A 20 -3.45 24.33 -27.64
CA ARG A 20 -2.36 24.73 -26.74
C ARG A 20 -2.42 23.80 -25.55
N LEU A 21 -1.40 22.94 -25.40
CA LEU A 21 -1.17 22.20 -24.16
C LEU A 21 -1.17 23.25 -23.03
N PRO A 22 -1.89 23.00 -21.92
CA PRO A 22 -1.86 23.91 -20.79
C PRO A 22 -0.42 24.06 -20.35
N VAL A 23 0.05 25.30 -20.30
CA VAL A 23 1.38 25.63 -19.74
C VAL A 23 1.30 25.25 -18.26
N THR A 24 1.90 24.12 -17.90
CA THR A 24 2.03 23.70 -16.52
C THR A 24 2.84 24.79 -15.80
N PRO A 25 2.35 25.36 -14.68
CA PRO A 25 3.18 26.26 -13.89
C PRO A 25 4.46 25.50 -13.53
N THR A 26 5.60 26.00 -13.93
CA THR A 26 6.89 25.44 -13.53
C THR A 26 7.04 25.68 -12.02
N SER A 27 6.66 24.68 -11.21
CA SER A 27 6.95 24.70 -9.79
C SER A 27 8.47 24.59 -9.63
N VAL A 28 9.06 25.54 -8.92
CA VAL A 28 10.50 25.47 -8.59
C VAL A 28 10.66 24.36 -7.57
N PRO A 29 11.56 23.38 -7.81
CA PRO A 29 11.85 22.36 -6.81
C PRO A 29 12.34 22.96 -5.50
N LEU A 30 12.06 22.28 -4.40
CA LEU A 30 12.57 22.65 -3.08
C LEU A 30 14.11 22.52 -3.03
N ASN A 31 14.72 23.35 -2.19
CA ASN A 31 16.18 23.31 -2.02
C ASN A 31 16.58 22.17 -1.08
N ALA A 32 17.41 21.24 -1.56
CA ALA A 32 17.90 20.11 -0.77
C ALA A 32 18.81 20.53 0.41
N GLY A 33 19.32 21.75 0.44
CA GLY A 33 20.11 22.28 1.55
C GLY A 33 19.26 22.74 2.76
N ASN A 34 17.95 22.62 2.68
CA ASN A 34 17.01 22.95 3.76
C ASN A 34 16.36 21.67 4.30
N VAL A 35 15.76 21.74 5.50
CA VAL A 35 14.83 20.74 5.97
C VAL A 35 13.47 21.01 5.30
N ASN A 36 12.98 20.07 4.48
CA ASN A 36 11.74 20.23 3.73
C ASN A 36 10.72 19.19 4.21
N LEU A 37 9.66 19.62 4.86
CA LEU A 37 8.55 18.82 5.33
C LEU A 37 7.42 18.91 4.30
N VAL A 38 7.21 17.85 3.53
CA VAL A 38 6.27 17.81 2.40
C VAL A 38 5.02 17.02 2.79
N PHE A 39 3.87 17.67 2.77
CA PHE A 39 2.59 17.09 3.18
C PHE A 39 1.73 16.79 1.95
N VAL A 40 1.50 15.50 1.70
CA VAL A 40 0.63 14.96 0.66
C VAL A 40 -0.70 14.61 1.29
N ILE A 41 -1.76 15.30 0.88
CA ILE A 41 -3.09 15.04 1.43
C ILE A 41 -3.66 13.80 0.76
N SER A 42 -3.93 12.77 1.55
CA SER A 42 -4.70 11.61 1.10
C SER A 42 -6.20 11.92 1.07
N GLU A 43 -6.91 11.23 0.21
CA GLU A 43 -8.38 11.30 0.20
C GLU A 43 -8.94 10.67 1.48
N ASP A 44 -10.07 11.20 1.91
CA ASP A 44 -10.83 10.75 3.06
C ASP A 44 -12.32 10.87 2.77
N LEU A 45 -13.17 10.06 3.41
CA LEU A 45 -14.61 10.11 3.20
C LEU A 45 -15.25 11.45 3.57
N ASP A 46 -14.70 12.14 4.56
CA ASP A 46 -15.19 13.45 4.97
C ASP A 46 -14.83 14.57 3.95
N TYR A 47 -13.79 14.36 3.17
CA TYR A 47 -13.26 15.31 2.18
C TYR A 47 -13.07 14.67 0.80
N ASN A 48 -13.87 13.64 0.47
CA ASN A 48 -13.66 12.88 -0.75
C ASN A 48 -13.73 13.75 -2.01
N ALA A 49 -12.75 13.59 -2.89
CA ALA A 49 -12.91 14.02 -4.26
C ALA A 49 -13.84 13.04 -4.96
N SER A 50 -14.83 13.58 -5.67
CA SER A 50 -15.77 12.76 -6.45
C SER A 50 -15.02 11.74 -7.29
N ALA A 51 -15.36 10.47 -7.14
CA ALA A 51 -14.83 9.30 -7.82
C ALA A 51 -13.40 8.86 -7.45
N ASP A 52 -12.71 9.47 -6.50
CA ASP A 52 -11.38 9.03 -6.07
C ASP A 52 -11.41 8.02 -4.90
N ILE A 53 -12.48 8.04 -4.10
CA ILE A 53 -12.68 7.10 -2.97
C ILE A 53 -14.05 6.42 -3.06
N ASP A 54 -14.12 5.15 -2.68
CA ASP A 54 -15.37 4.39 -2.62
C ASP A 54 -16.00 4.54 -1.22
N ALA A 55 -17.18 5.15 -1.17
CA ALA A 55 -17.92 5.40 0.06
C ALA A 55 -18.35 4.12 0.82
N ASN A 56 -18.39 2.96 0.16
CA ASN A 56 -18.80 1.70 0.77
C ASN A 56 -17.65 0.96 1.44
N THR A 57 -16.45 1.10 0.90
CA THR A 57 -15.27 0.34 1.35
C THR A 57 -14.18 1.21 1.96
N ALA A 58 -14.29 2.53 1.82
CA ALA A 58 -13.25 3.51 2.16
C ALA A 58 -11.91 3.33 1.41
N ASN A 59 -11.86 2.44 0.42
CA ASN A 59 -10.70 2.27 -0.43
C ASN A 59 -10.66 3.34 -1.53
N LEU A 60 -9.48 3.57 -2.10
CA LEU A 60 -9.39 4.25 -3.38
C LEU A 60 -10.23 3.52 -4.43
N THR A 61 -10.78 4.27 -5.37
CA THR A 61 -11.27 3.72 -6.63
C THR A 61 -10.12 3.54 -7.63
N GLY A 62 -10.37 2.94 -8.78
CA GLY A 62 -9.39 2.91 -9.87
C GLY A 62 -8.90 4.30 -10.27
N GLN A 63 -9.77 5.33 -10.20
CA GLN A 63 -9.41 6.72 -10.46
C GLN A 63 -8.48 7.27 -9.36
N GLY A 64 -8.80 7.03 -8.10
CA GLY A 64 -7.99 7.45 -6.96
C GLY A 64 -6.60 6.80 -6.99
N LEU A 65 -6.55 5.50 -7.27
CA LEU A 65 -5.28 4.80 -7.47
C LEU A 65 -4.46 5.41 -8.60
N HIS A 66 -5.08 5.70 -9.75
CA HIS A 66 -4.36 6.34 -10.87
C HIS A 66 -3.85 7.73 -10.50
N ARG A 67 -4.61 8.52 -9.72
CA ARG A 67 -4.13 9.80 -9.18
C ARG A 67 -2.88 9.61 -8.30
N SER A 68 -2.88 8.63 -7.41
CA SER A 68 -1.74 8.35 -6.51
C SER A 68 -0.48 7.99 -7.31
N LEU A 69 -0.62 7.18 -8.36
CA LEU A 69 0.49 6.79 -9.23
C LEU A 69 1.09 7.99 -9.98
N LEU A 70 0.24 8.88 -10.52
CA LEU A 70 0.67 10.12 -11.17
C LEU A 70 1.30 11.10 -10.17
N MET A 71 0.75 11.19 -8.95
CA MET A 71 1.25 12.05 -7.87
C MET A 71 2.70 11.71 -7.52
N ALA A 72 3.05 10.45 -7.52
CA ALA A 72 4.41 9.99 -7.27
C ALA A 72 5.43 10.63 -8.22
N SER A 73 5.12 10.66 -9.52
CA SER A 73 5.96 11.31 -10.54
C SER A 73 6.04 12.83 -10.34
N PHE A 74 4.93 13.46 -9.97
CA PHE A 74 4.91 14.90 -9.68
C PHE A 74 5.77 15.24 -8.45
N LEU A 75 5.62 14.51 -7.35
CA LEU A 75 6.45 14.68 -6.16
C LEU A 75 7.93 14.55 -6.51
N LYS A 76 8.31 13.47 -7.17
CA LYS A 76 9.71 13.18 -7.50
C LYS A 76 10.35 14.23 -8.39
N LYS A 77 9.67 14.62 -9.46
CA LYS A 77 10.22 15.51 -10.49
C LYS A 77 10.05 17.00 -10.13
N SER A 78 8.83 17.40 -9.77
CA SER A 78 8.48 18.80 -9.63
C SER A 78 8.77 19.37 -8.25
N ILE A 79 8.63 18.57 -7.19
CA ILE A 79 8.86 19.04 -5.82
C ILE A 79 10.28 18.73 -5.37
N LEU A 80 10.76 17.51 -5.54
CA LEU A 80 12.08 17.10 -5.10
C LEU A 80 13.20 17.36 -6.13
N GLY A 81 12.90 17.74 -7.38
CA GLY A 81 13.90 17.94 -8.42
C GLY A 81 14.73 16.68 -8.73
N ASN A 82 14.10 15.51 -8.65
CA ASN A 82 14.66 14.16 -8.76
C ASN A 82 15.61 13.74 -7.62
N ASN A 83 15.76 14.55 -6.56
CA ASN A 83 16.51 14.14 -5.38
C ASN A 83 15.82 12.97 -4.67
N ASN A 84 16.56 12.24 -3.86
CA ASN A 84 16.03 11.20 -2.99
C ASN A 84 15.44 11.79 -1.71
N VAL A 85 14.56 11.04 -1.04
CA VAL A 85 14.01 11.42 0.27
C VAL A 85 14.94 11.02 1.40
N ASN A 86 14.71 11.61 2.58
CA ASN A 86 15.32 11.22 3.84
C ASN A 86 14.35 10.42 4.71
N GLY A 87 13.01 10.59 4.50
CA GLY A 87 11.99 9.85 5.21
C GLY A 87 10.65 9.89 4.48
N ILE A 88 9.88 8.80 4.60
CA ILE A 88 8.48 8.69 4.16
C ILE A 88 7.66 8.20 5.34
N TYR A 89 6.60 8.93 5.66
CA TYR A 89 5.71 8.65 6.77
C TYR A 89 4.27 8.62 6.26
N ALA A 90 3.53 7.58 6.60
CA ALA A 90 2.12 7.49 6.27
C ALA A 90 1.28 7.30 7.52
N LEU A 91 0.01 7.68 7.44
CA LEU A 91 -0.97 7.38 8.47
C LEU A 91 -1.00 5.88 8.71
N GLU A 92 -0.95 5.49 9.97
CA GLU A 92 -1.19 4.13 10.39
C GLU A 92 -2.69 3.82 10.19
N PRO A 93 -3.03 2.82 9.33
CA PRO A 93 -4.40 2.63 8.87
C PRO A 93 -5.43 2.32 9.96
N MET A 94 -5.01 1.65 11.04
CA MET A 94 -5.89 1.27 12.13
C MET A 94 -6.17 2.42 13.09
N THR A 95 -5.46 3.56 12.97
CA THR A 95 -5.74 4.76 13.76
C THR A 95 -6.93 5.58 13.23
N HIS A 96 -7.40 5.25 12.02
CA HIS A 96 -8.55 5.90 11.41
C HIS A 96 -9.47 4.86 10.75
N LEU A 97 -10.47 4.41 11.50
CA LEU A 97 -11.45 3.45 11.02
C LEU A 97 -12.64 4.19 10.40
N GLN A 98 -12.94 3.86 9.15
CA GLN A 98 -13.93 4.56 8.35
C GLN A 98 -15.18 3.71 8.13
N THR A 99 -16.30 4.38 7.91
CA THR A 99 -17.65 3.82 7.74
C THR A 99 -18.19 3.12 8.98
N ALA A 100 -19.47 2.75 8.95
CA ALA A 100 -20.09 1.93 10.01
C ALA A 100 -19.50 0.52 10.13
N SER A 101 -18.74 0.08 9.12
CA SER A 101 -18.07 -1.23 9.08
C SER A 101 -16.65 -1.21 9.64
N ASN A 102 -16.16 -0.05 10.09
CA ASN A 102 -14.82 0.14 10.66
C ASN A 102 -13.71 -0.38 9.72
N TYR A 103 -13.71 0.05 8.47
CA TYR A 103 -12.63 -0.26 7.54
C TYR A 103 -11.38 0.55 7.87
N PRO A 104 -10.19 -0.05 7.82
CA PRO A 104 -8.93 0.66 8.03
C PRO A 104 -8.69 1.66 6.90
N ASP A 105 -8.11 2.81 7.21
CA ASP A 105 -7.75 3.83 6.22
C ASP A 105 -6.43 3.51 5.52
N MET A 106 -6.51 2.71 4.47
CA MET A 106 -5.35 2.35 3.65
C MET A 106 -4.94 3.44 2.65
N VAL A 107 -5.79 4.47 2.44
CA VAL A 107 -5.60 5.48 1.41
C VAL A 107 -4.28 6.25 1.55
N PRO A 108 -3.85 6.70 2.74
CA PRO A 108 -2.57 7.38 2.90
C PRO A 108 -1.37 6.52 2.48
N LEU A 109 -1.38 5.25 2.86
CA LEU A 109 -0.30 4.31 2.54
C LEU A 109 -0.25 4.02 1.05
N GLN A 110 -1.40 3.75 0.42
CA GLN A 110 -1.48 3.52 -1.03
C GLN A 110 -1.12 4.77 -1.84
N THR A 111 -1.47 5.96 -1.34
CA THR A 111 -1.14 7.24 -1.99
C THR A 111 0.35 7.45 -2.13
N ILE A 112 1.15 7.02 -1.15
CA ILE A 112 2.60 7.26 -1.14
C ILE A 112 3.43 6.09 -1.67
N GLN A 113 2.84 4.92 -1.87
CA GLN A 113 3.55 3.70 -2.25
C GLN A 113 4.36 3.83 -3.56
N GLN A 114 3.74 4.33 -4.63
CA GLN A 114 4.45 4.51 -5.91
C GLN A 114 5.61 5.51 -5.77
N PHE A 115 5.46 6.52 -4.91
CA PHE A 115 6.53 7.48 -4.65
C PHE A 115 7.71 6.81 -3.91
N ALA A 116 7.43 5.90 -2.97
CA ALA A 116 8.47 5.10 -2.33
C ALA A 116 9.24 4.24 -3.35
N MET A 117 8.57 3.72 -4.39
CA MET A 117 9.20 2.98 -5.48
C MET A 117 10.12 3.84 -6.36
N LEU A 118 9.92 5.15 -6.42
CA LEU A 118 10.77 6.08 -7.17
C LEU A 118 11.99 6.58 -6.36
N ASN A 119 12.12 6.16 -5.10
CA ASN A 119 13.21 6.52 -4.20
C ASN A 119 14.02 5.28 -3.85
N LYS A 120 15.27 5.54 -3.43
CA LYS A 120 16.23 4.47 -3.06
C LYS A 120 16.55 4.58 -1.59
N ASP A 121 16.59 3.46 -0.93
CA ASP A 121 17.06 3.33 0.44
C ASP A 121 18.49 2.81 0.48
N THR A 122 19.22 3.12 1.54
CA THR A 122 20.55 2.58 1.79
C THR A 122 20.50 1.73 3.04
N LEU A 123 20.52 0.42 2.84
CA LEU A 123 20.47 -0.56 3.91
C LEU A 123 21.87 -0.99 4.31
N GLN A 124 22.14 -1.07 5.59
CA GLN A 124 23.42 -1.46 6.14
C GLN A 124 23.32 -2.84 6.78
N PHE A 125 24.11 -3.80 6.29
CA PHE A 125 24.02 -5.18 6.76
C PHE A 125 24.87 -5.49 7.99
N ASN A 126 25.86 -4.79 8.36
CA ASN A 126 26.72 -5.17 9.50
C ASN A 126 27.25 -3.95 10.23
N PRO A 127 27.03 -3.83 11.57
CA PRO A 127 27.56 -2.74 12.36
C PRO A 127 29.10 -2.68 12.39
N ALA A 128 29.80 -3.77 12.03
CA ALA A 128 31.25 -3.87 12.16
C ALA A 128 32.07 -3.58 10.89
N GLY A 129 31.46 -3.04 9.84
CA GLY A 129 32.27 -2.75 8.63
C GLY A 129 31.55 -3.04 7.31
N ALA A 130 30.52 -2.61 7.27
CA ALA A 130 29.37 -2.40 6.46
C ALA A 130 29.51 -2.60 4.96
N THR A 131 28.95 -3.69 4.47
CA THR A 131 28.45 -3.73 3.10
C THR A 131 27.17 -2.89 3.04
N LEU A 132 27.18 -1.80 2.29
CA LEU A 132 25.99 -1.02 1.99
C LEU A 132 25.24 -1.64 0.80
N TYR A 133 23.95 -1.77 0.92
CA TYR A 133 23.07 -2.19 -0.16
C TYR A 133 22.12 -1.03 -0.52
N THR A 134 22.06 -0.70 -1.80
CA THR A 134 21.10 0.29 -2.29
C THR A 134 19.82 -0.44 -2.68
N ALA A 135 18.79 -0.33 -1.85
CA ALA A 135 17.47 -0.88 -2.13
C ALA A 135 16.80 -0.12 -3.29
N LYS A 136 15.99 -0.84 -4.07
CA LYS A 136 15.24 -0.29 -5.21
C LYS A 136 13.87 0.28 -4.79
N SER A 137 13.62 0.41 -3.50
CA SER A 137 12.46 1.07 -2.91
C SER A 137 12.85 1.71 -1.60
N PHE A 138 12.11 2.74 -1.19
CA PHE A 138 12.28 3.36 0.11
C PHE A 138 11.31 2.71 1.11
N HIS A 139 11.70 2.64 2.39
CA HIS A 139 10.80 2.21 3.44
C HIS A 139 9.71 3.25 3.69
N ILE A 140 8.55 2.80 4.19
CA ILE A 140 7.46 3.67 4.63
C ILE A 140 7.22 3.41 6.10
N ASN A 141 7.30 4.48 6.89
CA ASN A 141 7.07 4.41 8.32
C ASN A 141 5.57 4.54 8.60
N VAL A 142 4.95 3.48 9.12
CA VAL A 142 3.51 3.42 9.49
C VAL A 142 3.27 2.79 10.85
N SER A 143 4.34 2.53 11.62
CA SER A 143 4.22 1.87 12.90
C SER A 143 3.54 2.74 13.95
N TYR A 144 2.83 2.09 14.87
CA TYR A 144 2.26 2.77 16.03
C TYR A 144 3.34 3.43 16.86
N ALA A 145 3.01 4.55 17.41
CA ALA A 145 3.75 5.10 18.51
C ALA A 145 3.64 4.19 19.75
N VAL A 146 4.73 4.11 20.49
CA VAL A 146 4.81 3.26 21.68
C VAL A 146 3.73 3.65 22.69
N GLY A 147 2.88 2.69 23.05
CA GLY A 147 1.83 2.85 24.07
C GLY A 147 0.48 3.36 23.54
N GLN A 148 0.32 3.54 22.22
CA GLN A 148 -0.98 3.88 21.65
C GLN A 148 -1.75 2.64 21.21
N THR A 149 -2.98 2.53 21.68
CA THR A 149 -3.95 1.54 21.23
C THR A 149 -5.24 2.26 20.89
N ILE A 150 -5.80 1.98 19.74
CA ILE A 150 -7.15 2.42 19.42
C ILE A 150 -8.12 1.50 20.15
N SER A 151 -9.14 2.10 20.76
CA SER A 151 -10.17 1.31 21.44
C SER A 151 -10.83 0.33 20.46
N GLY A 152 -10.72 -0.95 20.75
CA GLY A 152 -11.31 -2.02 19.94
C GLY A 152 -10.37 -2.61 18.87
N VAL A 153 -9.14 -2.13 18.78
CA VAL A 153 -8.09 -2.70 17.92
C VAL A 153 -7.01 -3.31 18.79
N ALA A 154 -6.63 -4.55 18.51
CA ALA A 154 -5.49 -5.15 19.18
C ALA A 154 -4.21 -4.42 18.76
N PRO A 155 -3.34 -4.01 19.70
CA PRO A 155 -2.07 -3.39 19.34
C PRO A 155 -1.21 -4.40 18.59
N PRO A 156 -0.38 -3.97 17.65
CA PRO A 156 0.62 -4.83 17.05
C PRO A 156 1.54 -5.35 18.15
N LEU A 157 1.85 -6.63 18.07
CA LEU A 157 2.60 -7.32 19.13
C LEU A 157 4.08 -6.90 19.17
N PHE A 158 4.56 -6.28 18.10
CA PHE A 158 5.87 -5.67 18.01
C PHE A 158 5.76 -4.27 17.43
N ASN A 159 6.13 -3.28 18.21
CA ASN A 159 6.30 -1.91 17.75
C ASN A 159 7.73 -1.72 17.27
N CYS A 160 7.87 -1.10 16.12
CA CYS A 160 9.15 -0.54 15.69
C CYS A 160 9.33 0.81 16.39
N GLU A 161 10.17 0.89 17.40
CA GLU A 161 10.42 2.14 18.13
C GLU A 161 11.05 3.22 17.23
N SER A 162 11.72 2.80 16.16
CA SER A 162 12.38 3.69 15.19
C SER A 162 11.54 4.01 13.95
N CYS A 163 10.39 3.33 13.75
CA CYS A 163 9.56 3.48 12.55
C CYS A 163 8.30 4.31 12.82
N GLN A 164 8.43 5.48 13.38
CA GLN A 164 7.30 6.33 13.76
C GLN A 164 6.42 6.66 12.56
N GLY A 165 5.19 6.13 12.53
CA GLY A 165 4.15 6.52 11.58
C GLY A 165 3.40 7.75 12.04
N ILE A 166 2.26 8.00 11.40
CA ILE A 166 1.35 9.10 11.73
C ILE A 166 0.09 8.52 12.36
N ASP A 167 -0.32 9.03 13.51
CA ASP A 167 -1.61 8.76 14.15
C ASP A 167 -2.65 9.80 13.73
N PHE A 168 -3.85 9.37 13.35
CA PHE A 168 -4.93 10.25 12.88
C PHE A 168 -5.28 11.35 13.87
N SER A 169 -5.48 11.01 15.13
CA SER A 169 -5.93 11.92 16.16
C SER A 169 -4.81 12.54 16.99
N ASN A 170 -3.55 12.14 16.76
CA ASN A 170 -2.39 12.57 17.54
C ASN A 170 -2.59 12.41 19.04
N GLN A 171 -3.19 11.30 19.49
CA GLN A 171 -3.60 11.09 20.88
C GLN A 171 -2.43 11.08 21.85
N GLY A 172 -1.28 10.55 21.45
CA GLY A 172 -0.08 10.54 22.27
C GLY A 172 0.85 11.74 22.04
N GLY A 173 0.54 12.59 21.07
CA GLY A 173 1.44 13.68 20.67
C GLY A 173 2.59 13.24 19.77
N ASP A 174 2.52 12.04 19.22
CA ASP A 174 3.65 11.43 18.50
C ASP A 174 3.91 12.06 17.15
N ASN A 175 2.87 12.50 16.41
CA ASN A 175 3.05 13.31 15.21
C ASN A 175 3.84 14.59 15.51
N ASN A 176 3.59 15.19 16.66
CA ASN A 176 4.27 16.40 17.09
C ASN A 176 5.72 16.11 17.51
N SER A 177 5.95 14.98 18.19
CA SER A 177 7.28 14.53 18.57
C SER A 177 8.12 14.24 17.33
N LEU A 178 7.57 13.50 16.36
CA LEU A 178 8.21 13.23 15.08
C LEU A 178 8.64 14.50 14.36
N LEU A 179 7.74 15.47 14.19
CA LEU A 179 8.07 16.76 13.55
C LEU A 179 9.11 17.55 14.35
N SER A 180 8.98 17.57 15.68
CA SER A 180 9.92 18.27 16.56
C SER A 180 11.33 17.68 16.47
N ASP A 181 11.44 16.36 16.40
CA ASP A 181 12.72 15.67 16.33
C ASP A 181 13.39 15.89 14.97
N LEU A 182 12.64 15.79 13.86
CA LEU A 182 13.16 16.12 12.53
C LEU A 182 13.68 17.55 12.43
N VAL A 183 12.98 18.51 13.07
CA VAL A 183 13.43 19.90 13.11
C VAL A 183 14.67 20.08 13.98
N LYS A 184 14.77 19.39 15.13
CA LYS A 184 15.92 19.47 16.04
C LYS A 184 17.16 18.80 15.45
N GLU A 185 16.98 17.69 14.74
CA GLU A 185 18.08 16.99 14.06
C GLU A 185 18.70 17.86 12.97
N ASP A 186 17.94 18.77 12.39
CA ASP A 186 18.36 19.76 11.37
C ASP A 186 19.13 19.11 10.21
N VAL A 187 18.72 17.87 9.82
CA VAL A 187 19.33 17.18 8.69
C VAL A 187 18.66 17.66 7.40
N PRO A 188 19.39 18.38 6.53
CA PRO A 188 18.82 18.87 5.30
C PRO A 188 18.36 17.72 4.38
N GLY A 189 17.26 17.94 3.66
CA GLY A 189 16.67 16.97 2.74
C GLY A 189 15.16 17.06 2.70
N TYR A 190 14.52 15.91 2.41
CA TYR A 190 13.09 15.84 2.15
C TYR A 190 12.43 14.77 3.01
N TYR A 191 11.44 15.16 3.77
CA TYR A 191 10.60 14.31 4.63
C TYR A 191 9.18 14.41 4.14
N VAL A 192 8.59 13.30 3.67
CA VAL A 192 7.29 13.29 3.01
C VAL A 192 6.26 12.57 3.88
N PHE A 193 5.14 13.23 4.13
CA PHE A 193 4.06 12.78 4.98
C PHE A 193 2.80 12.56 4.14
N SER A 194 2.11 11.44 4.35
CA SER A 194 0.82 11.13 3.70
C SER A 194 -0.23 10.87 4.77
N ALA A 195 -1.22 11.75 4.84
CA ALA A 195 -2.31 11.66 5.82
C ALA A 195 -3.54 12.45 5.34
N PRO A 196 -4.74 12.21 5.92
CA PRO A 196 -5.92 13.04 5.71
C PRO A 196 -5.71 14.50 6.10
N TRP A 197 -6.63 15.34 5.63
CA TRP A 197 -6.53 16.79 5.81
C TRP A 197 -6.43 17.22 7.27
N GLU A 198 -7.26 16.67 8.16
CA GLU A 198 -7.29 17.01 9.58
C GLU A 198 -5.94 16.77 10.25
N THR A 199 -5.41 15.59 10.05
CA THR A 199 -4.10 15.19 10.59
C THR A 199 -3.01 16.11 10.06
N THR A 200 -3.00 16.34 8.76
CA THR A 200 -2.02 17.22 8.10
C THR A 200 -2.12 18.66 8.59
N LEU A 201 -3.32 19.22 8.69
CA LEU A 201 -3.51 20.57 9.19
C LEU A 201 -3.08 20.71 10.65
N ASN A 202 -3.39 19.70 11.47
CA ASN A 202 -2.95 19.66 12.87
C ASN A 202 -1.41 19.67 12.95
N MET A 203 -0.73 18.79 12.23
CA MET A 203 0.73 18.70 12.17
C MET A 203 1.37 20.05 11.78
N MET A 204 0.91 20.66 10.68
CA MET A 204 1.39 21.97 10.23
C MET A 204 1.12 23.07 11.28
N THR A 205 -0.05 23.05 11.93
CA THR A 205 -0.45 24.05 12.93
C THR A 205 0.44 23.97 14.17
N VAL A 206 0.63 22.77 14.71
CA VAL A 206 1.47 22.58 15.90
C VAL A 206 2.92 22.95 15.60
N LEU A 207 3.46 22.51 14.46
CA LEU A 207 4.81 22.88 14.02
C LEU A 207 4.99 24.40 13.95
N ASN A 208 4.02 25.09 13.32
CA ASN A 208 4.04 26.56 13.18
C ASN A 208 4.00 27.28 14.54
N GLN A 209 3.13 26.83 15.45
CA GLN A 209 2.96 27.41 16.77
C GLN A 209 4.16 27.16 17.69
N THR A 210 4.61 25.91 17.77
CA THR A 210 5.69 25.49 18.66
C THR A 210 7.00 26.21 18.34
N ASN A 211 7.27 26.45 17.05
CA ASN A 211 8.52 27.07 16.61
C ASN A 211 8.37 28.59 16.34
N GLY A 212 7.16 29.14 16.45
CA GLY A 212 6.92 30.58 16.23
C GLY A 212 7.20 31.05 14.80
N TYR A 213 6.98 30.19 13.79
CA TYR A 213 7.31 30.49 12.40
C TYR A 213 6.41 31.54 11.75
N ASN A 214 5.22 31.80 12.29
CA ASN A 214 4.24 32.75 11.76
C ASN A 214 3.81 32.51 10.32
N LEU A 215 3.71 31.26 9.91
CA LEU A 215 3.27 30.86 8.58
C LEU A 215 1.76 31.09 8.42
N SER A 216 1.35 31.57 7.24
CA SER A 216 -0.06 31.64 6.87
C SER A 216 -0.52 30.28 6.35
N LEU A 217 -1.06 29.44 7.24
CA LEU A 217 -1.54 28.11 6.91
C LEU A 217 -2.88 28.16 6.15
N PRO A 218 -3.19 27.17 5.30
CA PRO A 218 -4.50 27.07 4.66
C PRO A 218 -5.59 26.82 5.71
N SER A 219 -6.73 27.49 5.55
CA SER A 219 -7.84 27.42 6.50
C SER A 219 -8.87 26.32 6.18
N SER A 220 -8.78 25.71 5.01
CA SER A 220 -9.73 24.68 4.57
C SER A 220 -9.09 23.73 3.55
N TYR A 221 -9.63 22.55 3.45
CA TYR A 221 -9.28 21.60 2.41
C TYR A 221 -9.53 22.16 1.01
N SER A 222 -8.58 21.98 0.12
CA SER A 222 -8.60 22.52 -1.25
C SER A 222 -8.47 21.42 -2.31
N GLY A 223 -8.72 20.18 -1.94
CA GLY A 223 -8.70 19.01 -2.84
C GLY A 223 -7.35 18.29 -2.88
N PRO A 224 -7.33 17.06 -3.42
CA PRO A 224 -6.17 16.15 -3.42
C PRO A 224 -5.05 16.60 -4.37
N LYS A 225 -5.27 17.68 -5.13
CA LYS A 225 -4.25 18.25 -6.02
C LYS A 225 -3.22 19.09 -5.29
N LYS A 226 -3.53 19.51 -4.06
CA LYS A 226 -2.70 20.40 -3.29
C LYS A 226 -1.69 19.63 -2.45
N ILE A 227 -0.45 20.04 -2.55
CA ILE A 227 0.65 19.57 -1.69
C ILE A 227 1.20 20.80 -0.98
N TYR A 228 1.46 20.66 0.31
CA TYR A 228 2.04 21.72 1.14
C TYR A 228 3.47 21.35 1.50
N ALA A 229 4.37 22.32 1.50
CA ALA A 229 5.74 22.11 1.93
C ALA A 229 6.17 23.22 2.87
N ILE A 230 6.56 22.87 4.08
CA ILE A 230 7.21 23.76 5.02
C ILE A 230 8.71 23.54 4.89
N THR A 231 9.41 24.59 4.46
CA THR A 231 10.86 24.61 4.31
C THR A 231 11.48 25.37 5.44
N ILE A 232 12.45 24.77 6.13
CA ILE A 232 13.20 25.39 7.22
C ILE A 232 14.65 25.53 6.75
N THR A 233 15.14 26.78 6.77
CA THR A 233 16.51 27.10 6.36
C THR A 233 17.50 26.83 7.50
N PRO A 234 18.80 26.63 7.22
CA PRO A 234 19.83 26.50 8.26
C PRO A 234 19.92 27.68 9.24
N SER A 235 19.35 28.84 8.87
CA SER A 235 19.24 30.01 9.76
C SER A 235 18.00 29.99 10.67
N GLY A 236 17.18 28.92 10.61
CA GLY A 236 15.97 28.78 11.40
C GLY A 236 14.74 29.50 10.83
N GLY A 237 14.86 30.19 9.69
CA GLY A 237 13.71 30.80 9.02
C GLY A 237 12.85 29.73 8.32
N ALA A 238 11.51 29.87 8.41
CA ALA A 238 10.59 28.97 7.75
C ALA A 238 9.73 29.65 6.69
N SER A 239 9.32 28.89 5.67
CA SER A 239 8.37 29.31 4.64
C SER A 239 7.43 28.18 4.26
N LEU A 240 6.21 28.53 3.85
CA LEU A 240 5.21 27.59 3.33
C LEU A 240 5.11 27.77 1.81
N ALA A 241 5.29 26.68 1.07
CA ALA A 241 4.98 26.59 -0.35
C ALA A 241 3.73 25.71 -0.55
N THR A 242 2.89 26.10 -1.52
CA THR A 242 1.73 25.33 -1.94
C THR A 242 1.91 24.97 -3.43
N TYR A 243 1.87 23.70 -3.73
CA TYR A 243 1.95 23.20 -5.09
C TYR A 243 0.56 22.72 -5.55
N ASP A 244 0.29 22.90 -6.84
CA ASP A 244 -0.88 22.32 -7.48
C ASP A 244 -0.40 21.32 -8.53
N SER A 245 -0.72 20.05 -8.31
CA SER A 245 -0.27 18.98 -9.22
C SER A 245 -0.97 19.04 -10.57
N ASN A 246 -2.17 19.64 -10.65
CA ASN A 246 -3.02 19.65 -11.85
C ASN A 246 -3.29 18.26 -12.45
N ILE A 247 -3.15 17.20 -11.65
CA ILE A 247 -3.35 15.82 -12.09
C ILE A 247 -4.81 15.58 -12.44
N THR A 248 -5.03 15.01 -13.62
CA THR A 248 -6.34 14.54 -14.08
C THR A 248 -6.24 13.04 -14.33
N PRO A 249 -6.62 12.20 -13.38
CA PRO A 249 -6.55 10.74 -13.53
C PRO A 249 -7.63 10.24 -14.49
N GLN A 250 -7.40 9.06 -15.06
CA GLN A 250 -8.45 8.32 -15.78
C GLN A 250 -9.46 7.76 -14.77
N SER A 251 -10.70 7.61 -15.20
CA SER A 251 -11.79 7.06 -14.35
C SER A 251 -11.75 5.54 -14.16
N THR A 252 -10.85 4.86 -14.87
CA THR A 252 -10.69 3.41 -14.82
C THR A 252 -9.45 3.02 -14.04
N TYR A 253 -9.39 1.75 -13.64
CA TYR A 253 -8.17 1.16 -13.06
C TYR A 253 -6.97 1.39 -14.00
N PRO A 254 -5.79 1.78 -13.47
CA PRO A 254 -4.64 2.13 -14.30
C PRO A 254 -4.09 0.91 -15.07
N GLY A 255 -3.87 1.10 -16.36
CA GLY A 255 -3.21 0.09 -17.20
C GLY A 255 -1.68 0.13 -17.05
N LEU A 256 -1.05 -1.02 -17.14
CA LEU A 256 0.41 -1.16 -17.12
C LEU A 256 0.97 -1.18 -18.55
N THR A 257 2.13 -0.57 -18.74
CA THR A 257 2.84 -0.60 -20.03
C THR A 257 4.33 -0.81 -19.82
N PRO A 258 4.91 -1.96 -20.27
CA PRO A 258 4.19 -3.09 -20.90
C PRO A 258 3.29 -3.81 -19.90
N GLU A 259 2.22 -4.43 -20.39
CA GLU A 259 1.37 -5.27 -19.57
C GLU A 259 2.10 -6.58 -19.22
N PRO A 260 2.20 -6.98 -17.93
CA PRO A 260 2.83 -8.24 -17.57
C PRO A 260 2.15 -9.45 -18.22
N SER A 261 2.95 -10.35 -18.73
CA SER A 261 2.43 -11.60 -19.31
C SER A 261 1.89 -12.51 -18.21
N VAL A 262 0.68 -13.01 -18.39
CA VAL A 262 0.05 -13.96 -17.48
C VAL A 262 0.02 -15.35 -18.12
N SER A 263 0.67 -16.34 -17.47
CA SER A 263 0.65 -17.74 -17.88
C SER A 263 -0.60 -18.44 -17.37
N ALA A 264 -1.06 -19.45 -18.11
CA ALA A 264 -2.09 -20.37 -17.63
C ALA A 264 -1.55 -21.56 -16.82
N SER A 265 -0.22 -21.79 -16.87
CA SER A 265 0.43 -22.92 -16.19
C SER A 265 1.10 -22.48 -14.90
N CYS A 266 0.92 -23.24 -13.83
CA CYS A 266 1.56 -23.05 -12.54
C CYS A 266 2.87 -23.84 -12.48
N GLU A 267 3.91 -23.26 -11.85
CA GLU A 267 5.23 -23.88 -11.69
C GLU A 267 5.33 -24.71 -10.41
N ALA A 268 4.47 -24.45 -9.41
CA ALA A 268 4.48 -25.17 -8.14
C ALA A 268 4.18 -26.65 -8.30
N THR A 269 4.79 -27.48 -7.45
CA THR A 269 4.45 -28.90 -7.35
C THR A 269 3.00 -29.04 -6.89
N PRO A 270 2.14 -29.72 -7.67
CA PRO A 270 0.74 -29.87 -7.31
C PRO A 270 0.56 -30.57 -5.95
N PHE A 271 -0.26 -29.97 -5.11
CA PHE A 271 -0.69 -30.53 -3.84
C PHE A 271 -2.22 -30.58 -3.78
N HIS A 272 -2.75 -31.69 -3.34
CA HIS A 272 -4.19 -31.85 -3.15
C HIS A 272 -4.47 -32.73 -1.94
N TYR A 273 -5.42 -32.31 -1.11
CA TYR A 273 -5.92 -33.06 0.02
C TYR A 273 -7.43 -32.87 0.17
N SER A 274 -8.15 -33.93 0.58
CA SER A 274 -9.58 -33.87 0.92
C SER A 274 -9.88 -34.77 2.12
N ALA A 275 -10.76 -34.30 2.99
CA ALA A 275 -11.24 -35.05 4.14
C ALA A 275 -12.71 -34.79 4.41
N SER A 276 -13.43 -35.85 4.78
CA SER A 276 -14.87 -35.81 5.10
C SER A 276 -15.11 -36.56 6.43
N PRO A 277 -14.69 -36.03 7.56
CA PRO A 277 -14.90 -36.66 8.87
C PRO A 277 -16.37 -36.59 9.28
N ALA A 278 -16.84 -37.56 10.06
CA ALA A 278 -18.21 -37.56 10.59
C ALA A 278 -18.52 -36.33 11.47
N LYS A 279 -17.49 -35.73 12.08
CA LYS A 279 -17.56 -34.48 12.82
C LYS A 279 -16.37 -33.62 12.45
N PRO A 280 -16.55 -32.55 11.67
CA PRO A 280 -15.47 -31.62 11.37
C PRO A 280 -14.87 -30.98 12.64
N PRO A 281 -13.57 -30.71 12.64
CA PRO A 281 -12.88 -30.08 13.78
C PRO A 281 -13.05 -28.56 13.82
N VAL A 282 -13.54 -27.96 12.74
CA VAL A 282 -13.85 -26.53 12.64
C VAL A 282 -15.35 -26.28 12.59
N THR A 283 -15.78 -25.07 12.89
CA THR A 283 -17.21 -24.73 12.98
C THR A 283 -17.80 -24.12 11.71
N ASN A 284 -16.97 -23.51 10.88
CA ASN A 284 -17.41 -22.84 9.66
C ASN A 284 -17.74 -23.82 8.52
N THR A 285 -18.58 -23.34 7.61
CA THR A 285 -19.03 -24.08 6.43
C THR A 285 -19.15 -23.17 5.22
N ASN A 286 -19.14 -23.77 4.01
CA ASN A 286 -19.23 -23.04 2.72
C ASN A 286 -18.21 -21.90 2.62
N GLU A 287 -17.02 -22.12 3.13
CA GLU A 287 -15.97 -21.11 3.18
C GLU A 287 -14.86 -21.44 2.19
N THR A 288 -14.25 -20.39 1.62
CA THR A 288 -13.05 -20.53 0.80
C THR A 288 -12.05 -19.47 1.20
N LEU A 289 -10.83 -19.91 1.54
CA LEU A 289 -9.70 -19.04 1.81
C LEU A 289 -8.65 -19.23 0.71
N TYR A 290 -8.37 -18.14 -0.04
CA TYR A 290 -7.30 -18.06 -1.01
C TYR A 290 -6.09 -17.41 -0.35
N LEU A 291 -4.97 -18.12 -0.31
CA LEU A 291 -3.72 -17.65 0.28
C LEU A 291 -2.77 -17.24 -0.84
N ILE A 292 -2.31 -16.01 -0.82
CA ILE A 292 -1.25 -15.52 -1.69
C ILE A 292 -0.12 -14.91 -0.87
N ARG A 293 1.09 -15.08 -1.36
CA ARG A 293 2.25 -14.45 -0.77
C ARG A 293 2.30 -12.97 -1.15
N HIS A 294 2.90 -12.13 -0.28
CA HIS A 294 3.30 -10.78 -0.66
C HIS A 294 4.18 -10.77 -1.92
N ALA A 295 4.16 -9.66 -2.66
CA ALA A 295 4.94 -9.47 -3.88
C ALA A 295 6.47 -9.47 -3.61
N GLU A 296 7.27 -9.40 -4.67
CA GLU A 296 8.72 -9.56 -4.66
C GLU A 296 9.42 -8.66 -3.64
N ALA A 297 10.21 -9.28 -2.76
CA ALA A 297 10.99 -8.61 -1.73
C ALA A 297 12.46 -8.45 -2.13
N HIS A 298 13.24 -7.80 -1.27
CA HIS A 298 14.68 -7.72 -1.44
C HIS A 298 15.30 -9.13 -1.42
N PRO A 299 16.35 -9.38 -2.20
CA PRO A 299 16.83 -10.75 -2.48
C PRO A 299 17.47 -11.44 -1.29
N VAL A 300 17.82 -10.70 -0.25
CA VAL A 300 18.48 -11.22 0.95
C VAL A 300 17.71 -10.76 2.18
N PRO A 301 17.30 -11.67 3.07
CA PRO A 301 16.52 -11.32 4.27
C PRO A 301 17.17 -10.28 5.19
N SER A 302 18.49 -10.17 5.17
CA SER A 302 19.22 -9.17 5.94
C SER A 302 19.19 -7.76 5.35
N TRP A 303 18.68 -7.59 4.15
CA TRP A 303 18.53 -6.28 3.50
C TRP A 303 17.03 -5.96 3.31
N GLU A 304 16.32 -5.94 4.41
CA GLU A 304 14.90 -5.68 4.44
C GLU A 304 14.59 -4.25 4.85
N ASN A 305 13.53 -3.70 4.26
CA ASN A 305 12.96 -2.42 4.63
C ASN A 305 11.42 -2.45 4.71
N GLY A 306 10.84 -3.64 4.75
CA GLY A 306 9.40 -3.86 4.89
C GLY A 306 8.57 -3.63 3.63
N ASN A 307 9.15 -2.97 2.61
CA ASN A 307 8.50 -2.73 1.34
C ASN A 307 8.87 -3.81 0.30
N TYR A 308 8.10 -3.94 -0.76
CA TYR A 308 8.48 -4.75 -1.89
C TYR A 308 9.42 -3.99 -2.85
N VAL A 309 10.03 -4.68 -3.78
CA VAL A 309 10.88 -4.08 -4.83
C VAL A 309 10.05 -3.69 -6.06
N ALA A 310 10.68 -3.11 -7.08
CA ALA A 310 10.00 -2.66 -8.28
C ALA A 310 9.16 -3.75 -8.98
N GLN A 311 9.68 -4.98 -9.05
CA GLN A 311 8.92 -6.13 -9.57
C GLN A 311 7.63 -6.36 -8.78
N GLY A 312 7.68 -6.17 -7.44
CA GLY A 312 6.50 -6.30 -6.59
C GLY A 312 5.43 -5.26 -6.91
N GLN A 313 5.80 -4.03 -7.26
CA GLN A 313 4.84 -3.02 -7.71
C GLN A 313 4.16 -3.41 -9.02
N TRP A 314 4.91 -3.99 -9.98
CA TRP A 314 4.32 -4.52 -11.21
C TRP A 314 3.35 -5.65 -10.93
N ARG A 315 3.74 -6.61 -10.06
CA ARG A 315 2.86 -7.72 -9.66
C ARG A 315 1.60 -7.22 -8.99
N ALA A 316 1.72 -6.39 -7.95
CA ALA A 316 0.57 -5.89 -7.19
C ALA A 316 -0.46 -5.19 -8.10
N LEU A 317 0.00 -4.34 -9.02
CA LEU A 317 -0.87 -3.65 -9.98
C LEU A 317 -1.44 -4.59 -11.07
N ALA A 318 -0.77 -5.71 -11.37
CA ALA A 318 -1.23 -6.69 -12.34
C ALA A 318 -2.19 -7.75 -11.75
N LEU A 319 -2.22 -7.94 -10.42
CA LEU A 319 -3.05 -8.95 -9.77
C LEU A 319 -4.53 -8.93 -10.20
N PRO A 320 -5.20 -7.77 -10.32
CA PRO A 320 -6.61 -7.76 -10.74
C PRO A 320 -6.85 -8.45 -12.07
N GLN A 321 -5.93 -8.30 -13.02
CA GLN A 321 -6.01 -8.97 -14.31
C GLN A 321 -5.58 -10.43 -14.22
N ALA A 322 -4.49 -10.72 -13.53
CA ALA A 322 -3.93 -12.05 -13.39
C ALA A 322 -4.88 -13.03 -12.71
N LEU A 323 -5.67 -12.55 -11.74
CA LEU A 323 -6.61 -13.37 -10.96
C LEU A 323 -8.03 -13.41 -11.56
N ARG A 324 -8.28 -12.64 -12.63
CA ARG A 324 -9.61 -12.59 -13.26
C ARG A 324 -10.05 -13.97 -13.74
N GLY A 325 -11.21 -14.42 -13.23
CA GLY A 325 -11.80 -15.74 -13.56
C GLY A 325 -11.11 -16.93 -12.90
N LYS A 326 -10.03 -16.72 -12.14
CA LYS A 326 -9.35 -17.77 -11.37
C LYS A 326 -9.89 -17.87 -9.94
N ILE A 327 -10.09 -16.74 -9.30
CA ILE A 327 -10.67 -16.61 -7.95
C ILE A 327 -11.81 -15.62 -7.96
N SER A 328 -12.67 -15.69 -6.91
CA SER A 328 -13.80 -14.76 -6.75
C SER A 328 -14.06 -14.49 -5.27
N PRO A 329 -13.11 -13.85 -4.57
CA PRO A 329 -13.30 -13.46 -3.17
C PRO A 329 -14.38 -12.38 -3.07
N ASP A 330 -15.01 -12.30 -1.90
CA ASP A 330 -15.94 -11.25 -1.51
C ASP A 330 -15.38 -10.36 -0.39
N GLN A 331 -14.23 -10.74 0.19
CA GLN A 331 -13.50 -10.00 1.21
C GLN A 331 -11.99 -10.18 0.98
N VAL A 332 -11.22 -9.15 1.38
CA VAL A 332 -9.76 -9.15 1.30
C VAL A 332 -9.18 -8.87 2.68
N TYR A 333 -8.21 -9.68 3.10
CA TYR A 333 -7.54 -9.57 4.39
C TYR A 333 -6.02 -9.51 4.21
N SER A 334 -5.34 -8.75 5.05
CA SER A 334 -3.89 -8.77 5.23
C SER A 334 -3.52 -8.54 6.68
N ILE A 335 -2.25 -8.74 7.00
CA ILE A 335 -1.72 -8.30 8.28
C ILE A 335 -1.63 -6.77 8.30
N ASP A 336 -1.70 -6.20 9.49
CA ASP A 336 -1.53 -4.78 9.73
C ASP A 336 -0.11 -4.33 9.30
N PRO A 337 0.02 -3.33 8.42
CA PRO A 337 1.31 -2.82 7.96
C PRO A 337 2.15 -2.15 9.05
N ALA A 338 1.54 -1.78 10.18
CA ALA A 338 2.24 -1.29 11.36
C ALA A 338 3.00 -2.39 12.12
N GLN A 339 2.77 -3.69 11.80
CA GLN A 339 3.60 -4.76 12.33
C GLN A 339 5.07 -4.50 12.02
N ALA A 340 5.90 -4.57 13.06
CA ALA A 340 7.33 -4.40 12.89
C ALA A 340 7.99 -5.72 12.51
N GLY A 341 8.82 -5.69 11.49
CA GLY A 341 9.81 -6.73 11.24
C GLY A 341 11.16 -6.30 11.81
N ALA A 342 11.89 -7.25 12.36
CA ALA A 342 13.25 -7.04 12.80
C ALA A 342 14.21 -7.96 12.06
N SER A 343 15.16 -7.38 11.32
CA SER A 343 16.22 -8.15 10.67
C SER A 343 17.40 -8.44 11.61
N GLY A 344 17.25 -8.13 12.90
CA GLY A 344 18.32 -8.18 13.90
C GLY A 344 19.21 -6.93 13.94
N TYR A 345 19.06 -6.03 12.97
CA TYR A 345 19.84 -4.79 12.85
C TYR A 345 18.96 -3.56 12.55
N PHE A 346 17.78 -3.75 11.97
CA PHE A 346 16.86 -2.67 11.62
C PHE A 346 15.43 -3.10 11.90
N ASP A 347 14.70 -2.22 12.53
CA ASP A 347 13.26 -2.29 12.65
C ASP A 347 12.65 -1.60 11.43
N TRP A 348 11.57 -2.15 10.88
CA TRP A 348 10.85 -1.61 9.73
C TRP A 348 9.37 -1.97 9.77
N SER A 349 8.53 -1.10 9.24
CA SER A 349 7.10 -1.36 9.05
C SER A 349 6.88 -2.37 7.93
N TYR A 350 6.08 -3.41 8.16
CA TYR A 350 5.89 -4.51 7.20
C TYR A 350 4.75 -4.26 6.23
N VAL A 351 4.93 -3.30 5.33
CA VAL A 351 3.86 -2.78 4.46
C VAL A 351 3.57 -3.65 3.23
N ARG A 352 4.50 -4.52 2.80
CA ARG A 352 4.36 -5.23 1.53
C ARG A 352 3.21 -6.23 1.43
N PRO A 353 2.78 -6.99 2.47
CA PRO A 353 1.63 -7.87 2.34
C PRO A 353 0.35 -7.10 2.03
N SER A 354 0.09 -6.05 2.79
CA SER A 354 -1.10 -5.21 2.63
C SER A 354 -1.10 -4.51 1.26
N LEU A 355 0.01 -3.89 0.86
CA LEU A 355 0.13 -3.20 -0.42
C LEU A 355 0.14 -4.14 -1.65
N THR A 356 0.41 -5.43 -1.46
CA THR A 356 0.35 -6.40 -2.56
C THR A 356 -1.08 -6.65 -3.04
N ILE A 357 -2.02 -6.80 -2.12
CA ILE A 357 -3.39 -7.21 -2.45
C ILE A 357 -4.39 -6.07 -2.46
N GLU A 358 -4.04 -4.90 -1.93
CA GLU A 358 -4.91 -3.73 -1.94
C GLU A 358 -5.33 -3.31 -3.36
N PRO A 359 -4.45 -3.28 -4.39
CA PRO A 359 -4.87 -3.00 -5.76
C PRO A 359 -5.93 -3.97 -6.29
N TYR A 360 -5.91 -5.23 -5.85
CA TYR A 360 -6.97 -6.19 -6.18
C TYR A 360 -8.31 -5.81 -5.52
N ALA A 361 -8.30 -5.41 -4.25
CA ALA A 361 -9.49 -4.93 -3.56
C ALA A 361 -10.07 -3.69 -4.25
N ILE A 362 -9.22 -2.71 -4.59
CA ILE A 362 -9.59 -1.49 -5.32
C ILE A 362 -10.25 -1.81 -6.66
N ALA A 363 -9.63 -2.68 -7.47
CA ALA A 363 -10.13 -2.99 -8.81
C ALA A 363 -11.46 -3.74 -8.81
N ASN A 364 -11.80 -4.43 -7.72
CA ASN A 364 -13.00 -5.24 -7.59
C ASN A 364 -14.02 -4.65 -6.60
N ASN A 365 -13.78 -3.47 -6.05
CA ASN A 365 -14.61 -2.79 -5.02
C ASN A 365 -14.91 -3.72 -3.83
N LEU A 366 -13.89 -4.39 -3.31
CA LEU A 366 -14.04 -5.34 -2.21
C LEU A 366 -13.70 -4.70 -0.88
N PRO A 367 -14.40 -5.09 0.20
CA PRO A 367 -13.99 -4.76 1.55
C PRO A 367 -12.56 -5.22 1.81
N TYR A 368 -11.75 -4.31 2.38
CA TYR A 368 -10.38 -4.58 2.76
C TYR A 368 -10.24 -4.48 4.28
N ARG A 369 -9.60 -5.46 4.90
CA ARG A 369 -9.43 -5.52 6.35
C ARG A 369 -8.02 -5.91 6.73
N LEU A 370 -7.59 -5.43 7.89
CA LEU A 370 -6.31 -5.73 8.49
C LEU A 370 -6.48 -6.59 9.73
N VAL A 371 -5.53 -7.49 9.97
CA VAL A 371 -5.46 -8.30 11.18
C VAL A 371 -4.21 -7.91 11.95
N SER A 372 -4.39 -7.28 13.13
CA SER A 372 -3.28 -6.73 13.92
C SER A 372 -2.64 -7.73 14.88
N ASP A 373 -3.32 -8.80 15.24
CA ASP A 373 -2.83 -9.82 16.20
C ASP A 373 -2.09 -11.00 15.55
N PHE A 374 -1.89 -10.96 14.23
CA PHE A 374 -1.06 -11.95 13.53
C PHE A 374 0.40 -11.51 13.51
N GLN A 375 1.24 -12.23 14.24
CA GLN A 375 2.66 -11.93 14.34
C GLN A 375 3.47 -12.45 13.15
N LEU A 376 4.61 -11.79 12.86
CA LEU A 376 5.57 -12.24 11.86
C LEU A 376 6.47 -13.39 12.33
N ASN A 377 6.79 -13.45 13.61
CA ASN A 377 7.91 -14.26 14.12
C ASN A 377 7.50 -15.49 14.95
N ASP A 378 6.28 -15.58 15.45
CA ASP A 378 5.78 -16.75 16.18
C ASP A 378 4.82 -17.58 15.33
N VAL A 379 5.41 -18.48 14.51
CA VAL A 379 4.65 -19.34 13.61
C VAL A 379 3.68 -20.27 14.35
N SER A 380 4.00 -20.74 15.53
CA SER A 380 3.17 -21.74 16.22
C SER A 380 1.90 -21.15 16.83
N THR A 381 2.02 -20.06 17.55
CA THR A 381 0.87 -19.36 18.15
C THR A 381 0.00 -18.74 17.06
N VAL A 382 0.60 -18.10 16.07
CA VAL A 382 -0.10 -17.51 14.94
C VAL A 382 -0.89 -18.53 14.14
N THR A 383 -0.36 -19.76 13.94
CA THR A 383 -1.08 -20.82 13.24
C THR A 383 -2.41 -21.15 13.90
N GLN A 384 -2.45 -21.31 15.23
CA GLN A 384 -3.70 -21.59 15.93
C GLN A 384 -4.64 -20.39 15.90
N ASN A 385 -4.14 -19.18 16.14
CA ASN A 385 -4.93 -17.97 16.08
C ASN A 385 -5.56 -17.77 14.67
N THR A 386 -4.82 -18.06 13.61
CA THR A 386 -5.33 -17.99 12.23
C THR A 386 -6.43 -19.01 11.96
N ILE A 387 -6.30 -20.26 12.48
CA ILE A 387 -7.35 -21.28 12.38
C ILE A 387 -8.60 -20.83 13.13
N ASP A 388 -8.45 -20.35 14.35
CA ASP A 388 -9.58 -19.90 15.16
C ASP A 388 -10.26 -18.69 14.56
N PHE A 389 -9.49 -17.73 14.03
CA PHE A 389 -10.00 -16.54 13.38
C PHE A 389 -10.77 -16.86 12.10
N PHE A 390 -10.18 -17.59 11.14
CA PHE A 390 -10.85 -17.81 9.85
C PHE A 390 -11.82 -18.98 9.87
N PHE A 391 -11.54 -20.09 10.55
CA PHE A 391 -12.31 -21.33 10.41
C PHE A 391 -13.26 -21.64 11.59
N ASN A 392 -13.19 -20.85 12.67
CA ASN A 392 -14.09 -21.03 13.83
C ASN A 392 -14.93 -19.79 14.14
N ASP A 393 -14.64 -18.62 13.60
CA ASP A 393 -15.50 -17.44 13.72
C ASP A 393 -16.61 -17.50 12.65
N PRO A 394 -17.91 -17.53 13.05
CA PRO A 394 -19.03 -17.70 12.14
C PRO A 394 -19.17 -16.57 11.10
N GLN A 395 -18.52 -15.41 11.30
CA GLN A 395 -18.57 -14.32 10.33
C GLN A 395 -17.98 -14.70 8.97
N PHE A 396 -17.15 -15.74 8.90
CA PHE A 396 -16.52 -16.21 7.67
C PHE A 396 -17.26 -17.35 6.97
N SER A 397 -18.26 -17.96 7.64
CA SER A 397 -19.11 -18.95 6.98
C SER A 397 -19.85 -18.33 5.79
N ASN A 398 -19.87 -19.06 4.68
CA ASN A 398 -20.44 -18.64 3.40
C ASN A 398 -19.67 -17.51 2.68
N HIS A 399 -18.43 -17.25 3.08
CA HIS A 399 -17.57 -16.23 2.47
C HIS A 399 -16.38 -16.84 1.71
N LYS A 400 -15.87 -16.04 0.79
CA LYS A 400 -14.64 -16.33 0.04
C LYS A 400 -13.65 -15.21 0.31
N ILE A 401 -12.57 -15.54 0.95
CA ILE A 401 -11.60 -14.60 1.47
C ILE A 401 -10.30 -14.69 0.67
N LEU A 402 -9.74 -13.55 0.26
CA LEU A 402 -8.38 -13.45 -0.21
C LEU A 402 -7.48 -12.96 0.93
N LEU A 403 -6.50 -13.76 1.34
CA LEU A 403 -5.52 -13.40 2.35
C LEU A 403 -4.13 -13.22 1.72
N GLY A 404 -3.58 -12.02 1.82
CA GLY A 404 -2.20 -11.71 1.47
C GLY A 404 -1.30 -11.68 2.70
N TRP A 405 -0.28 -12.54 2.74
CA TRP A 405 0.62 -12.63 3.88
C TRP A 405 2.01 -13.19 3.52
N GLU A 406 2.67 -13.78 4.52
CA GLU A 406 4.04 -14.30 4.48
C GLU A 406 4.04 -15.82 4.19
N HIS A 407 4.84 -16.26 3.23
CA HIS A 407 4.90 -17.66 2.78
C HIS A 407 5.32 -18.66 3.87
N LEU A 408 6.02 -18.23 4.93
CA LEU A 408 6.43 -19.09 6.03
C LEU A 408 5.28 -19.52 6.93
N HIS A 409 4.16 -18.78 6.92
CA HIS A 409 2.98 -19.08 7.74
C HIS A 409 2.00 -20.05 7.06
N PHE A 410 1.96 -20.13 5.74
CA PHE A 410 0.97 -20.93 5.02
C PHE A 410 1.18 -22.45 5.17
N PRO A 411 2.38 -23.01 5.01
CA PRO A 411 2.58 -24.44 5.21
C PRO A 411 2.27 -24.94 6.63
N PRO A 412 2.66 -24.25 7.71
CA PRO A 412 2.24 -24.59 9.08
C PRO A 412 0.72 -24.52 9.27
N LEU A 413 0.04 -23.47 8.74
CA LEU A 413 -1.41 -23.33 8.81
C LEU A 413 -2.11 -24.52 8.16
N VAL A 414 -1.74 -24.85 6.91
CA VAL A 414 -2.31 -25.98 6.18
C VAL A 414 -2.01 -27.28 6.91
N SER A 415 -0.77 -27.52 7.35
CA SER A 415 -0.40 -28.74 8.08
C SER A 415 -1.20 -28.92 9.37
N ALA A 416 -1.45 -27.85 10.11
CA ALA A 416 -2.26 -27.88 11.33
C ALA A 416 -3.73 -28.23 11.01
N LEU A 417 -4.29 -27.66 9.96
CA LEU A 417 -5.64 -28.02 9.48
C LEU A 417 -5.71 -29.48 9.05
N LEU A 418 -4.77 -29.96 8.23
CA LEU A 418 -4.73 -31.37 7.83
C LEU A 418 -4.70 -32.30 9.03
N LYS A 419 -3.85 -31.99 10.01
CA LYS A 419 -3.75 -32.76 11.26
C LYS A 419 -5.05 -32.78 12.05
N SER A 420 -5.74 -31.63 12.17
CA SER A 420 -7.04 -31.56 12.87
C SER A 420 -8.10 -32.41 12.18
N TYR A 421 -8.02 -32.58 10.85
CA TYR A 421 -8.85 -33.49 10.06
C TYR A 421 -8.36 -34.95 10.05
N GLY A 422 -7.42 -35.30 10.91
CA GLY A 422 -6.92 -36.67 11.09
C GLY A 422 -5.87 -37.14 10.07
N SER A 423 -5.30 -36.22 9.28
CA SER A 423 -4.26 -36.54 8.30
C SER A 423 -2.90 -36.74 8.97
N SER A 424 -2.11 -37.66 8.43
CA SER A 424 -0.67 -37.76 8.70
C SER A 424 0.18 -36.99 7.67
N GLN A 425 -0.44 -36.41 6.65
CA GLN A 425 0.26 -35.59 5.64
C GLN A 425 0.56 -34.20 6.21
N THR A 426 1.65 -33.63 5.70
CA THR A 426 2.01 -32.21 5.93
C THR A 426 1.96 -31.45 4.61
N ALA A 427 1.68 -30.18 4.67
CA ALA A 427 1.80 -29.30 3.51
C ALA A 427 3.25 -29.27 3.01
N PRO A 428 3.47 -29.22 1.68
CA PRO A 428 4.81 -28.97 1.16
C PRO A 428 5.30 -27.59 1.58
N ALA A 429 6.63 -27.43 1.67
CA ALA A 429 7.22 -26.13 1.92
C ALA A 429 6.90 -25.17 0.75
N TRP A 430 6.63 -23.91 1.06
CA TRP A 430 6.52 -22.86 0.06
C TRP A 430 7.93 -22.39 -0.32
N ALA A 431 8.29 -22.49 -1.59
CA ALA A 431 9.63 -22.12 -2.05
C ALA A 431 9.87 -20.61 -1.88
N SER A 432 11.04 -20.23 -1.40
CA SER A 432 11.37 -18.83 -1.13
C SER A 432 11.33 -17.91 -2.36
N GLY A 433 11.55 -18.47 -3.56
CA GLY A 433 11.42 -17.75 -4.84
C GLY A 433 10.02 -17.77 -5.46
N ASP A 434 9.08 -18.49 -4.85
CA ASP A 434 7.72 -18.63 -5.38
C ASP A 434 6.84 -17.47 -4.88
N TYR A 435 6.52 -16.56 -5.78
CA TYR A 435 5.59 -15.45 -5.59
C TYR A 435 4.28 -15.67 -6.37
N ASP A 436 4.15 -16.81 -7.06
CA ASP A 436 3.09 -17.06 -8.05
C ASP A 436 1.98 -17.98 -7.54
N SER A 437 2.31 -18.88 -6.61
CA SER A 437 1.36 -19.89 -6.10
C SER A 437 0.18 -19.26 -5.36
N ILE A 438 -0.98 -19.90 -5.53
CA ILE A 438 -2.18 -19.66 -4.76
C ILE A 438 -2.57 -20.96 -4.07
N TRP A 439 -2.66 -20.95 -2.75
CA TRP A 439 -3.22 -22.07 -2.02
C TRP A 439 -4.68 -21.80 -1.72
N THR A 440 -5.52 -22.80 -1.97
CA THR A 440 -6.95 -22.71 -1.74
C THR A 440 -7.37 -23.69 -0.68
N ILE A 441 -7.99 -23.20 0.38
CA ILE A 441 -8.61 -23.99 1.45
C ILE A 441 -10.12 -23.83 1.31
N ARG A 442 -10.86 -24.94 1.21
CA ARG A 442 -12.33 -24.91 1.09
C ARG A 442 -12.97 -25.79 2.15
N LEU A 443 -14.00 -25.26 2.75
CA LEU A 443 -14.95 -25.99 3.56
C LEU A 443 -16.29 -26.04 2.82
N ASP A 444 -16.86 -27.23 2.64
CA ASP A 444 -18.17 -27.39 2.03
C ASP A 444 -19.31 -27.14 3.04
N SER A 445 -20.56 -27.36 2.65
CA SER A 445 -21.75 -27.20 3.51
C SER A 445 -21.80 -28.15 4.72
N ALA A 446 -21.02 -29.21 4.71
CA ALA A 446 -20.87 -30.14 5.82
C ALA A 446 -19.59 -29.91 6.64
N GLY A 447 -18.76 -28.90 6.28
CA GLY A 447 -17.47 -28.66 6.90
C GLY A 447 -16.36 -29.61 6.43
N ASN A 448 -16.56 -30.34 5.33
CA ASN A 448 -15.51 -31.16 4.75
C ASN A 448 -14.41 -30.27 4.15
N LEU A 449 -13.17 -30.68 4.36
CA LEU A 449 -12.00 -29.90 3.95
C LEU A 449 -11.50 -30.34 2.58
N THR A 450 -11.20 -29.36 1.73
CA THR A 450 -10.36 -29.53 0.53
C THR A 450 -9.27 -28.48 0.54
N VAL A 451 -8.02 -28.89 0.27
CA VAL A 451 -6.86 -28.00 0.10
C VAL A 451 -6.19 -28.32 -1.21
N ASP A 452 -5.92 -27.33 -2.01
CA ASP A 452 -5.15 -27.46 -3.26
C ASP A 452 -4.34 -26.20 -3.58
N ASN A 453 -3.32 -26.35 -4.42
CA ASN A 453 -2.52 -25.27 -5.00
C ASN A 453 -2.52 -25.33 -6.54
N SER A 454 -3.62 -25.78 -7.12
CA SER A 454 -3.74 -25.94 -8.58
C SER A 454 -3.92 -24.61 -9.34
N ILE A 455 -4.16 -23.53 -8.61
CA ILE A 455 -4.30 -22.17 -9.14
C ILE A 455 -3.03 -21.38 -8.87
N CYS A 456 -2.63 -20.53 -9.82
CA CYS A 456 -1.54 -19.57 -9.65
C CYS A 456 -1.90 -18.23 -10.28
N GLU A 457 -1.14 -17.19 -9.92
CA GLU A 457 -1.29 -15.87 -10.54
C GLU A 457 -0.91 -15.94 -12.02
N GLY A 458 0.13 -16.68 -12.36
CA GLY A 458 0.67 -16.82 -13.70
C GLY A 458 1.64 -15.70 -14.08
N ILE A 459 2.12 -14.93 -13.09
CA ILE A 459 3.07 -13.83 -13.28
C ILE A 459 4.48 -14.33 -12.97
N ASP A 460 5.34 -14.34 -13.99
CA ASP A 460 6.74 -14.75 -13.87
C ASP A 460 7.59 -13.58 -13.35
N SER A 461 8.09 -13.68 -12.12
CA SER A 461 8.95 -12.67 -11.48
C SER A 461 10.18 -12.30 -12.32
N ALA A 462 10.74 -13.27 -13.06
CA ALA A 462 11.95 -13.05 -13.87
C ALA A 462 11.68 -12.17 -15.12
N LYS A 463 10.42 -12.04 -15.51
CA LYS A 463 10.00 -11.18 -16.63
C LYS A 463 9.51 -9.80 -16.22
N LEU A 464 9.32 -9.57 -14.92
CA LEU A 464 8.91 -8.25 -14.44
C LEU A 464 10.08 -7.27 -14.53
N PRO A 465 9.81 -6.00 -14.96
CA PRO A 465 10.85 -4.98 -15.00
C PRO A 465 11.46 -4.70 -13.62
N ASP A 466 12.74 -4.43 -13.58
CA ASP A 466 13.49 -4.12 -12.35
C ASP A 466 13.43 -2.63 -11.94
N THR A 467 12.64 -1.85 -12.67
CA THR A 467 12.32 -0.44 -12.38
C THR A 467 10.82 -0.30 -12.17
N ALA A 468 10.40 0.59 -11.28
CA ALA A 468 8.99 0.84 -11.02
C ALA A 468 8.22 1.23 -12.29
N PRO A 469 6.94 0.83 -12.42
CA PRO A 469 6.10 1.27 -13.52
C PRO A 469 6.04 2.80 -13.56
N GLN A 470 5.95 3.36 -14.76
CA GLN A 470 5.87 4.82 -14.98
C GLN A 470 4.44 5.20 -15.37
N PHE A 471 3.97 6.35 -14.82
CA PHE A 471 2.66 6.91 -15.04
C PHE A 471 2.75 8.40 -15.34
#